data_12d5c86eb2e04ddbabdef41cb75915ea
#
_entry.id   12d5c86eb2e04ddbabdef41cb75915ea
#
_cell.length_a   1.000
_cell.length_b   1.000
_cell.length_c   1.000
_cell.angle_alpha   90.00
_cell.angle_beta   90.00
_cell.angle_gamma   90.00
#
_symmetry.space_group_name_H-M   'P 1'
#
loop_
_entity.id
_entity.type
_entity.pdbx_description
1 polymer ?
#
loop_
_entity_poly.entity_id
_entity_poly.type
_entity_poly.pdbx_seq_one_letter_code
_entity_poly.pdbx_strand_id
1 'polypeptide(L)'
;MSFPISKVISAGLIFLVFFSCKTSPVQQEETVSAVPKDTVYYDTVIGPPEPPPAPIVYSVDTFLNDYASLVSGLPADKYFGHFYLDSSYMRLERRSGREWNYMMENKINNMRAWSDTVVAPSSEAKALFYPFAGADFLHVDPLFHNVNRYVMVGLEPLGTVIADTGNKRVLKSHADKIYRSLYFSNRLGFFRTLSMRAELNQKELNGALPLLLFYIRRFGYSISSLEYFDLDSTGNVLQSDPASAIGLKIKFHDFKGPIRELDYFRFDLSDDGLQRDDRLIRYVSKMEPYGVYLKAASYLMHNSSFSSIRGTILNKALFVLQDDSGIPLSSFEEGAWERQLWGKYTRTISLFRGRYQSSLASAYKQGPSLPLNFYIGYNISHKECNMMWFRKSISINTTQSNNQGANQS
;
A
#
# COMPACT_ATOMS: atom_id res chain seq x y z
N MET A 1 55.11 -0.30 -3.20
CA MET A 1 55.01 -0.04 -4.65
C MET A 1 53.84 0.94 -4.85
N SER A 2 54.19 2.20 -5.08
CA SER A 2 53.31 3.33 -5.27
C SER A 2 53.13 3.56 -6.77
N PHE A 3 51.87 3.75 -7.20
CA PHE A 3 51.56 4.32 -8.53
C PHE A 3 50.65 5.53 -8.40
N PRO A 4 50.87 6.57 -9.22
CA PRO A 4 50.34 7.89 -8.98
C PRO A 4 48.98 8.17 -9.66
N ILE A 5 48.28 9.12 -9.03
CA ILE A 5 47.03 9.74 -9.48
C ILE A 5 47.33 10.72 -10.62
N SER A 6 46.69 10.55 -11.76
CA SER A 6 46.65 11.52 -12.82
C SER A 6 45.26 12.22 -12.84
N LYS A 7 45.28 13.52 -12.58
CA LYS A 7 44.14 14.44 -12.74
C LYS A 7 43.97 14.78 -14.21
N VAL A 8 42.78 14.64 -14.74
CA VAL A 8 42.36 15.26 -15.98
C VAL A 8 41.23 16.23 -15.68
N ILE A 9 41.52 17.52 -15.77
CA ILE A 9 40.55 18.62 -15.73
C ILE A 9 40.12 18.84 -17.19
N SER A 10 38.84 18.67 -17.47
CA SER A 10 38.24 19.07 -18.75
C SER A 10 37.28 20.23 -18.50
N ALA A 11 37.63 21.42 -19.01
CA ALA A 11 36.79 22.59 -18.99
C ALA A 11 35.72 22.48 -20.08
N GLY A 12 34.47 22.44 -19.67
CA GLY A 12 33.31 22.52 -20.57
C GLY A 12 32.77 23.92 -20.70
N LEU A 13 32.87 24.44 -21.92
CA LEU A 13 32.42 25.77 -22.35
C LEU A 13 30.87 25.79 -22.37
N ILE A 14 30.25 26.71 -21.62
CA ILE A 14 28.82 26.96 -21.65
C ILE A 14 28.52 27.96 -22.75
N PHE A 15 27.82 27.55 -23.82
CA PHE A 15 27.24 28.40 -24.82
C PHE A 15 25.83 28.80 -24.42
N LEU A 16 25.64 30.04 -24.02
CA LEU A 16 24.33 30.69 -23.87
C LEU A 16 23.88 31.23 -25.23
N VAL A 17 22.87 30.62 -25.82
CA VAL A 17 22.20 31.12 -27.02
C VAL A 17 20.96 31.90 -26.60
N PHE A 18 21.00 33.22 -26.70
CA PHE A 18 19.83 34.08 -26.59
C PHE A 18 19.06 34.09 -27.91
N PHE A 19 17.85 33.50 -27.91
CA PHE A 19 16.89 33.74 -28.98
C PHE A 19 16.05 34.96 -28.66
N SER A 20 16.26 36.03 -29.40
CA SER A 20 15.42 37.21 -29.42
C SER A 20 14.33 37.03 -30.46
N CYS A 21 13.09 36.80 -30.04
CA CYS A 21 11.91 36.85 -30.93
C CYS A 21 11.42 38.27 -31.03
N LYS A 22 11.59 38.89 -32.20
CA LYS A 22 10.88 40.11 -32.62
C LYS A 22 9.47 39.73 -33.03
N THR A 23 8.46 40.19 -32.31
CA THR A 23 7.06 40.15 -32.73
C THR A 23 6.74 41.40 -33.56
N SER A 24 6.36 41.20 -34.83
CA SER A 24 5.74 42.23 -35.67
C SER A 24 4.22 42.22 -35.44
N PRO A 25 3.54 43.39 -35.42
CA PRO A 25 2.11 43.42 -35.26
C PRO A 25 1.39 43.10 -36.58
N VAL A 26 0.52 42.12 -36.53
CA VAL A 26 -0.45 41.82 -37.59
C VAL A 26 -1.67 42.71 -37.37
N GLN A 27 -1.96 43.57 -38.34
CA GLN A 27 -3.24 44.29 -38.42
C GLN A 27 -4.32 43.26 -38.83
N GLN A 28 -5.35 43.10 -37.98
CA GLN A 28 -6.58 42.44 -38.36
C GLN A 28 -7.60 43.48 -38.82
N GLU A 29 -8.06 43.33 -40.07
CA GLU A 29 -9.21 44.04 -40.58
C GLU A 29 -10.47 43.48 -39.88
N GLU A 30 -11.22 44.40 -39.26
CA GLU A 30 -12.54 44.09 -38.69
C GLU A 30 -13.59 43.97 -39.82
N THR A 31 -14.02 42.78 -40.09
CA THR A 31 -15.29 42.57 -40.80
C THR A 31 -16.46 42.62 -39.83
N VAL A 32 -17.21 43.72 -39.87
CA VAL A 32 -18.45 43.90 -39.12
C VAL A 32 -19.51 42.98 -39.71
N SER A 33 -19.80 41.87 -39.02
CA SER A 33 -20.97 41.03 -39.31
C SER A 33 -22.14 41.47 -38.41
N ALA A 34 -23.26 41.74 -39.04
CA ALA A 34 -24.49 42.20 -38.37
C ALA A 34 -24.98 41.15 -37.36
N VAL A 35 -25.10 41.54 -36.11
CA VAL A 35 -25.68 40.73 -35.02
C VAL A 35 -27.20 40.79 -35.09
N PRO A 36 -27.93 39.65 -35.04
CA PRO A 36 -29.39 39.64 -34.90
C PRO A 36 -29.79 40.20 -33.53
N LYS A 37 -30.68 41.16 -33.51
CA LYS A 37 -31.33 41.68 -32.31
C LYS A 37 -32.34 40.63 -31.85
N ASP A 38 -32.02 39.84 -30.85
CA ASP A 38 -32.94 39.21 -29.88
C ASP A 38 -32.13 38.13 -29.11
N THR A 39 -31.13 38.57 -28.31
CA THR A 39 -30.54 37.73 -27.29
C THR A 39 -30.96 38.29 -25.93
N VAL A 40 -31.87 37.60 -25.26
CA VAL A 40 -32.23 37.88 -23.88
C VAL A 40 -31.02 37.49 -23.01
N TYR A 41 -30.27 38.47 -22.53
CA TYR A 41 -29.24 38.26 -21.51
C TYR A 41 -29.94 37.93 -20.19
N TYR A 42 -29.84 36.71 -19.75
CA TYR A 42 -30.08 36.40 -18.35
C TYR A 42 -28.86 36.91 -17.57
N ASP A 43 -29.05 38.00 -16.83
CA ASP A 43 -28.10 38.40 -15.78
C ASP A 43 -28.08 37.27 -14.74
N THR A 44 -27.14 36.35 -14.92
CA THR A 44 -26.77 35.41 -13.85
C THR A 44 -26.11 36.23 -12.77
N VAL A 45 -26.87 36.61 -11.76
CA VAL A 45 -26.29 37.16 -10.52
C VAL A 45 -25.36 36.09 -9.94
N ILE A 46 -24.07 36.21 -10.24
CA ILE A 46 -23.04 35.40 -9.59
C ILE A 46 -23.03 35.87 -8.13
N GLY A 47 -23.65 35.10 -7.26
CA GLY A 47 -23.55 35.32 -5.82
C GLY A 47 -22.06 35.39 -5.40
N PRO A 48 -21.74 36.03 -4.27
CA PRO A 48 -20.38 36.06 -3.76
C PRO A 48 -19.85 34.63 -3.69
N PRO A 49 -18.58 34.39 -4.07
CA PRO A 49 -17.99 33.04 -4.03
C PRO A 49 -18.19 32.45 -2.63
N GLU A 50 -18.67 31.20 -2.56
CA GLU A 50 -18.79 30.51 -1.27
C GLU A 50 -17.45 30.58 -0.54
N PRO A 51 -17.47 30.89 0.76
CA PRO A 51 -16.24 30.90 1.54
C PRO A 51 -15.59 29.52 1.46
N PRO A 52 -14.26 29.45 1.38
CA PRO A 52 -13.57 28.19 1.34
C PRO A 52 -13.99 27.32 2.54
N PRO A 53 -14.22 26.01 2.36
CA PRO A 53 -14.63 25.12 3.43
C PRO A 53 -13.65 25.24 4.60
N ALA A 54 -14.17 25.29 5.82
CA ALA A 54 -13.35 25.36 7.03
C ALA A 54 -12.36 24.19 7.05
N PRO A 55 -11.11 24.41 7.49
CA PRO A 55 -10.12 23.35 7.55
C PRO A 55 -10.63 22.21 8.45
N ILE A 56 -10.61 20.99 7.94
CA ILE A 56 -11.00 19.81 8.72
C ILE A 56 -9.93 19.60 9.79
N VAL A 57 -10.31 19.80 11.06
CA VAL A 57 -9.46 19.52 12.23
C VAL A 57 -9.70 18.08 12.65
N TYR A 58 -8.75 17.20 12.40
CA TYR A 58 -8.80 15.81 12.85
C TYR A 58 -8.35 15.70 14.32
N SER A 59 -9.04 14.85 15.08
CA SER A 59 -8.60 14.49 16.42
C SER A 59 -7.32 13.65 16.33
N VAL A 60 -6.40 13.88 17.26
CA VAL A 60 -5.15 13.13 17.39
C VAL A 60 -5.13 12.48 18.76
N ASP A 61 -4.97 11.17 18.84
CA ASP A 61 -4.67 10.48 20.09
C ASP A 61 -3.21 10.76 20.48
N THR A 62 -3.03 11.72 21.36
CA THR A 62 -1.69 12.20 21.74
C THR A 62 -0.84 11.11 22.38
N PHE A 63 -1.42 10.28 23.26
CA PHE A 63 -0.69 9.19 23.92
C PHE A 63 -0.24 8.15 22.90
N LEU A 64 -1.14 7.73 22.02
CA LEU A 64 -0.84 6.72 21.00
C LEU A 64 0.20 7.21 19.99
N ASN A 65 0.15 8.50 19.62
CA ASN A 65 1.17 9.10 18.74
C ASN A 65 2.54 9.16 19.42
N ASP A 66 2.61 9.56 20.69
CA ASP A 66 3.86 9.59 21.45
C ASP A 66 4.43 8.19 21.63
N TYR A 67 3.58 7.20 21.97
CA TYR A 67 4.00 5.80 22.05
C TYR A 67 4.53 5.30 20.71
N ALA A 68 3.79 5.54 19.62
CA ALA A 68 4.20 5.14 18.28
C ALA A 68 5.50 5.85 17.85
N SER A 69 5.69 7.11 18.22
CA SER A 69 6.93 7.86 17.99
C SER A 69 8.10 7.26 18.77
N LEU A 70 7.91 6.97 20.05
CA LEU A 70 8.91 6.33 20.90
C LEU A 70 9.41 5.01 20.29
N VAL A 71 8.49 4.09 19.94
CA VAL A 71 8.86 2.79 19.38
C VAL A 71 9.46 2.90 17.97
N SER A 72 9.18 4.00 17.28
CA SER A 72 9.74 4.30 15.96
C SER A 72 11.11 5.00 16.03
N GLY A 73 11.59 5.38 17.22
CA GLY A 73 12.77 6.21 17.38
C GLY A 73 12.55 7.60 16.74
N LEU A 74 11.43 8.21 17.01
CA LEU A 74 11.06 9.57 16.63
C LEU A 74 10.79 10.39 17.91
N PRO A 75 10.86 11.73 17.87
CA PRO A 75 10.53 12.57 19.01
C PRO A 75 9.13 12.25 19.59
N ALA A 76 9.05 12.10 20.93
CA ALA A 76 7.86 11.75 21.69
C ALA A 76 7.86 12.58 23.00
N ASP A 77 7.57 13.88 22.89
CA ASP A 77 7.92 14.85 23.91
C ASP A 77 6.95 14.89 25.08
N LYS A 78 5.67 14.54 24.86
CA LYS A 78 4.63 14.78 25.85
C LYS A 78 4.61 13.75 26.98
N TYR A 79 4.66 12.46 26.66
CA TYR A 79 4.58 11.38 27.65
C TYR A 79 5.91 10.69 27.88
N PHE A 80 6.80 10.68 26.90
CA PHE A 80 8.03 9.90 26.90
C PHE A 80 9.30 10.73 26.78
N GLY A 81 9.24 12.04 26.87
CA GLY A 81 10.39 12.96 26.75
C GLY A 81 11.58 12.61 27.65
N HIS A 82 11.34 12.02 28.82
CA HIS A 82 12.38 11.58 29.73
C HIS A 82 13.28 10.44 29.18
N PHE A 83 12.86 9.72 28.15
CA PHE A 83 13.66 8.68 27.49
C PHE A 83 14.76 9.26 26.63
N TYR A 84 14.64 10.49 26.13
CA TYR A 84 15.65 11.13 25.29
C TYR A 84 16.97 11.39 26.03
N LEU A 85 16.96 11.40 27.34
CA LEU A 85 18.16 11.51 28.16
C LEU A 85 18.91 10.16 28.31
N ASP A 86 18.31 9.05 27.89
CA ASP A 86 18.93 7.72 27.95
C ASP A 86 19.81 7.46 26.71
N SER A 87 21.10 7.25 26.94
CA SER A 87 22.08 7.01 25.86
C SER A 87 21.76 5.77 25.01
N SER A 88 21.05 4.78 25.57
CA SER A 88 20.62 3.59 24.85
C SER A 88 19.45 3.89 23.91
N TYR A 89 18.53 4.77 24.32
CA TYR A 89 17.47 5.26 23.46
C TYR A 89 18.03 6.09 22.31
N MET A 90 18.93 7.01 22.55
CA MET A 90 19.62 7.79 21.50
C MET A 90 20.36 6.90 20.47
N ARG A 91 20.90 5.77 20.90
CA ARG A 91 21.49 4.78 19.98
C ARG A 91 20.43 4.11 19.10
N LEU A 92 19.28 3.74 19.71
CA LEU A 92 18.15 3.15 18.99
C LEU A 92 17.59 4.11 17.94
N GLU A 93 17.34 5.36 18.31
CA GLU A 93 16.88 6.43 17.43
C GLU A 93 17.80 6.58 16.21
N ARG A 94 19.11 6.74 16.44
CA ARG A 94 20.10 6.86 15.36
C ARG A 94 20.16 5.62 14.46
N ARG A 95 20.06 4.42 15.03
CA ARG A 95 20.06 3.17 14.24
C ARG A 95 18.78 3.04 13.42
N SER A 96 17.63 3.24 14.04
CA SER A 96 16.33 3.19 13.35
C SER A 96 16.23 4.25 12.24
N GLY A 97 16.71 5.46 12.50
CA GLY A 97 16.76 6.54 11.51
C GLY A 97 17.61 6.19 10.30
N ARG A 98 18.83 5.65 10.51
CA ARG A 98 19.70 5.24 9.40
C ARG A 98 19.10 4.13 8.55
N GLU A 99 18.54 3.09 9.17
CA GLU A 99 17.91 1.99 8.44
C GLU A 99 16.68 2.47 7.68
N TRP A 100 15.89 3.37 8.28
CA TRP A 100 14.74 3.96 7.61
C TRP A 100 15.14 4.80 6.40
N ASN A 101 16.12 5.68 6.54
CA ASN A 101 16.61 6.51 5.44
C ASN A 101 17.15 5.64 4.30
N TYR A 102 17.93 4.61 4.65
CA TYR A 102 18.42 3.65 3.66
C TYR A 102 17.28 2.98 2.88
N MET A 103 16.20 2.57 3.57
CA MET A 103 15.03 2.01 2.91
C MET A 103 14.33 3.02 2.01
N MET A 104 14.10 4.23 2.52
CA MET A 104 13.46 5.29 1.75
C MET A 104 14.20 5.54 0.44
N GLU A 105 15.51 5.73 0.49
CA GLU A 105 16.35 6.03 -0.66
C GLU A 105 16.45 4.87 -1.66
N ASN A 106 16.60 3.65 -1.17
CA ASN A 106 16.93 2.51 -2.03
C ASN A 106 15.71 1.68 -2.48
N LYS A 107 14.54 1.88 -1.85
CA LYS A 107 13.37 1.06 -2.14
C LYS A 107 12.07 1.84 -2.16
N ILE A 108 11.69 2.50 -1.07
CA ILE A 108 10.36 3.05 -0.88
C ILE A 108 10.06 4.18 -1.88
N ASN A 109 11.01 5.08 -2.11
CA ASN A 109 10.84 6.15 -3.10
C ASN A 109 10.65 5.59 -4.51
N ASN A 110 11.37 4.54 -4.87
CA ASN A 110 11.20 3.86 -6.17
C ASN A 110 9.82 3.18 -6.27
N MET A 111 9.35 2.57 -5.19
CA MET A 111 8.01 1.97 -5.14
C MET A 111 6.92 3.03 -5.31
N ARG A 112 7.02 4.17 -4.62
CA ARG A 112 6.08 5.29 -4.76
C ARG A 112 6.07 5.85 -6.18
N ALA A 113 7.23 6.18 -6.73
CA ALA A 113 7.34 6.69 -8.09
C ALA A 113 6.77 5.71 -9.14
N TRP A 114 6.99 4.41 -8.94
CA TRP A 114 6.39 3.39 -9.79
C TRP A 114 4.86 3.34 -9.61
N SER A 115 4.38 3.40 -8.38
CA SER A 115 2.95 3.42 -8.09
C SER A 115 2.24 4.63 -8.67
N ASP A 116 2.84 5.81 -8.59
CA ASP A 116 2.29 7.06 -9.16
C ASP A 116 2.06 6.96 -10.67
N THR A 117 2.87 6.17 -11.37
CA THR A 117 2.77 6.01 -12.82
C THR A 117 1.92 4.82 -13.26
N VAL A 118 1.86 3.77 -12.45
CA VAL A 118 1.25 2.49 -12.84
C VAL A 118 -0.05 2.21 -12.10
N VAL A 119 -0.02 2.29 -10.77
CA VAL A 119 -1.16 1.88 -9.93
C VAL A 119 -2.17 3.01 -9.78
N ALA A 120 -1.71 4.19 -9.39
CA ALA A 120 -2.59 5.33 -9.09
C ALA A 120 -3.47 5.76 -10.27
N PRO A 121 -2.97 5.88 -11.51
CA PRO A 121 -3.80 6.27 -12.65
C PRO A 121 -4.84 5.23 -13.06
N SER A 122 -4.61 3.96 -12.68
CA SER A 122 -5.44 2.83 -13.11
C SER A 122 -6.40 2.33 -12.02
N SER A 123 -6.35 2.90 -10.82
CA SER A 123 -7.07 2.39 -9.65
C SER A 123 -8.30 3.23 -9.34
N GLU A 124 -9.47 2.66 -9.57
CA GLU A 124 -10.76 3.18 -9.08
C GLU A 124 -11.08 2.65 -7.67
N ALA A 125 -10.25 1.75 -7.14
CA ALA A 125 -10.46 1.15 -5.84
C ALA A 125 -10.14 2.15 -4.73
N LYS A 126 -11.09 2.33 -3.81
CA LYS A 126 -10.90 3.12 -2.58
C LYS A 126 -10.39 2.31 -1.41
N ALA A 127 -10.47 0.99 -1.53
CA ALA A 127 -10.01 0.04 -0.53
C ALA A 127 -9.02 -0.96 -1.13
N LEU A 128 -8.14 -1.48 -0.27
CA LEU A 128 -7.19 -2.53 -0.59
C LEU A 128 -7.41 -3.72 0.35
N PHE A 129 -7.53 -4.91 -0.22
CA PHE A 129 -7.50 -6.16 0.51
C PHE A 129 -6.14 -6.84 0.34
N TYR A 130 -5.44 -7.09 1.45
CA TYR A 130 -4.13 -7.75 1.47
C TYR A 130 -4.19 -9.01 2.34
N PRO A 131 -4.64 -10.14 1.79
CA PRO A 131 -4.55 -11.43 2.47
C PRO A 131 -3.09 -11.87 2.63
N PHE A 132 -2.79 -12.59 3.69
CA PHE A 132 -1.44 -13.06 4.05
C PHE A 132 -0.42 -11.92 4.28
N ALA A 133 -0.91 -10.77 4.71
CA ALA A 133 -0.10 -9.56 4.87
C ALA A 133 0.86 -9.63 6.07
N GLY A 134 0.43 -10.24 7.19
CA GLY A 134 1.06 -9.96 8.46
C GLY A 134 1.05 -8.46 8.76
N ALA A 135 2.03 -7.94 9.46
CA ALA A 135 2.14 -6.51 9.78
C ALA A 135 2.85 -5.68 8.68
N ASP A 136 2.74 -6.08 7.40
CA ASP A 136 3.52 -5.54 6.28
C ASP A 136 2.97 -4.21 5.71
N PHE A 137 2.69 -3.24 6.56
CA PHE A 137 2.30 -1.90 6.10
C PHE A 137 3.43 -1.16 5.37
N LEU A 138 4.68 -1.58 5.60
CA LEU A 138 5.86 -1.05 4.92
C LEU A 138 5.78 -1.06 3.39
N HIS A 139 5.23 -2.14 2.81
CA HIS A 139 5.14 -2.30 1.36
C HIS A 139 3.77 -1.90 0.81
N VAL A 140 2.77 -1.79 1.67
CA VAL A 140 1.40 -1.42 1.28
C VAL A 140 1.28 0.07 1.01
N ASP A 141 1.68 0.91 1.96
CA ASP A 141 1.54 2.36 1.83
C ASP A 141 2.24 2.93 0.58
N PRO A 142 3.50 2.57 0.27
CA PRO A 142 4.16 3.11 -0.92
C PRO A 142 3.49 2.75 -2.24
N LEU A 143 2.83 1.60 -2.32
CA LEU A 143 2.17 1.13 -3.54
C LEU A 143 0.73 1.59 -3.66
N PHE A 144 0.05 1.87 -2.54
CA PHE A 144 -1.37 2.17 -2.50
C PHE A 144 -1.70 3.39 -1.64
N HIS A 145 -0.85 4.42 -1.69
CA HIS A 145 -1.02 5.65 -0.90
C HIS A 145 -2.25 6.48 -1.28
N ASN A 146 -2.92 6.14 -2.36
CA ASN A 146 -4.15 6.78 -2.84
C ASN A 146 -5.45 6.10 -2.35
N VAL A 147 -5.36 4.96 -1.65
CA VAL A 147 -6.54 4.33 -1.05
C VAL A 147 -6.78 4.86 0.36
N ASN A 148 -8.05 4.86 0.79
CA ASN A 148 -8.44 5.35 2.11
C ASN A 148 -8.62 4.22 3.13
N ARG A 149 -8.70 2.96 2.67
CA ARG A 149 -8.93 1.82 3.54
C ARG A 149 -8.04 0.65 3.16
N TYR A 150 -7.37 0.10 4.18
CA TYR A 150 -6.52 -1.08 4.07
C TYR A 150 -7.12 -2.19 4.93
N VAL A 151 -7.37 -3.36 4.34
CA VAL A 151 -7.80 -4.57 5.05
C VAL A 151 -6.70 -5.59 4.92
N MET A 152 -5.97 -5.81 6.01
CA MET A 152 -4.80 -6.66 6.08
C MET A 152 -5.12 -7.89 6.94
N VAL A 153 -4.70 -9.07 6.50
CA VAL A 153 -4.95 -10.32 7.22
C VAL A 153 -3.64 -11.06 7.49
N GLY A 154 -3.47 -11.54 8.72
CA GLY A 154 -2.34 -12.35 9.14
C GLY A 154 -2.76 -13.41 10.16
N LEU A 155 -1.81 -14.24 10.57
CA LEU A 155 -1.98 -15.23 11.64
C LEU A 155 -1.36 -14.74 12.96
N GLU A 156 -0.65 -13.63 12.93
CA GLU A 156 -0.01 -13.03 14.09
C GLU A 156 -1.07 -12.48 15.05
N PRO A 157 -0.82 -12.53 16.37
CA PRO A 157 -1.68 -11.88 17.34
C PRO A 157 -1.86 -10.38 17.00
N LEU A 158 -2.99 -9.81 17.38
CA LEU A 158 -3.26 -8.38 17.18
C LEU A 158 -2.23 -7.51 17.91
N GLY A 159 -1.92 -7.88 19.14
CA GLY A 159 -1.08 -7.09 20.04
C GLY A 159 -1.85 -5.98 20.74
N THR A 160 -1.19 -5.38 21.72
CA THR A 160 -1.72 -4.23 22.50
C THR A 160 -0.64 -3.19 22.70
N VAL A 161 -1.03 -1.97 22.99
CA VAL A 161 -0.11 -0.97 23.54
C VAL A 161 0.38 -1.46 24.90
N ILE A 162 1.67 -1.33 25.18
CA ILE A 162 2.24 -1.78 26.47
C ILE A 162 1.66 -0.91 27.59
N ALA A 163 1.02 -1.57 28.56
CA ALA A 163 0.42 -0.88 29.71
C ALA A 163 1.48 -0.27 30.64
N ASP A 164 2.62 -0.96 30.85
CA ASP A 164 3.72 -0.49 31.70
C ASP A 164 4.74 0.33 30.91
N THR A 165 4.33 1.53 30.53
CA THR A 165 5.20 2.50 29.85
C THR A 165 6.19 3.18 30.80
N GLY A 166 6.06 3.00 32.11
CA GLY A 166 7.02 3.48 33.11
C GLY A 166 8.31 2.65 33.21
N ASN A 167 8.29 1.41 32.71
CA ASN A 167 9.44 0.51 32.79
C ASN A 167 10.40 0.68 31.60
N LYS A 168 11.48 1.44 31.81
CA LYS A 168 12.49 1.71 30.77
C LYS A 168 13.10 0.45 30.13
N ARG A 169 13.27 -0.64 30.90
CA ARG A 169 13.83 -1.89 30.36
C ARG A 169 12.87 -2.56 29.40
N VAL A 170 11.57 -2.58 29.73
CA VAL A 170 10.51 -3.15 28.89
C VAL A 170 10.42 -2.38 27.58
N LEU A 171 10.32 -1.05 27.64
CA LEU A 171 10.23 -0.20 26.45
C LEU A 171 11.47 -0.31 25.56
N LYS A 172 12.67 -0.35 26.16
CA LYS A 172 13.91 -0.55 25.40
C LYS A 172 13.94 -1.90 24.71
N SER A 173 13.59 -2.98 25.42
CA SER A 173 13.52 -4.33 24.84
C SER A 173 12.53 -4.38 23.67
N HIS A 174 11.38 -3.73 23.83
CA HIS A 174 10.35 -3.61 22.81
C HIS A 174 10.87 -2.88 21.56
N ALA A 175 11.46 -1.72 21.74
CA ALA A 175 12.03 -0.93 20.66
C ALA A 175 13.19 -1.65 19.94
N ASP A 176 14.08 -2.34 20.68
CA ASP A 176 15.14 -3.15 20.09
C ASP A 176 14.60 -4.31 19.22
N LYS A 177 13.49 -4.94 19.61
CA LYS A 177 12.84 -6.00 18.84
C LYS A 177 12.16 -5.48 17.59
N ILE A 178 11.47 -4.35 17.68
CA ILE A 178 10.91 -3.66 16.51
C ILE A 178 12.04 -3.33 15.53
N TYR A 179 13.16 -2.78 16.03
CA TYR A 179 14.32 -2.49 15.19
C TYR A 179 14.88 -3.73 14.49
N ARG A 180 14.99 -4.86 15.16
CA ARG A 180 15.42 -6.13 14.54
C ARG A 180 14.46 -6.59 13.46
N SER A 181 13.15 -6.51 13.71
CA SER A 181 12.13 -6.83 12.73
C SER A 181 12.22 -5.93 11.51
N LEU A 182 12.45 -4.64 11.71
CA LEU A 182 12.71 -3.67 10.64
C LEU A 182 13.95 -4.03 9.82
N TYR A 183 15.06 -4.35 10.49
CA TYR A 183 16.31 -4.72 9.82
C TYR A 183 16.15 -5.95 8.91
N PHE A 184 15.39 -6.96 9.37
CA PHE A 184 15.12 -8.14 8.54
C PHE A 184 14.14 -7.82 7.39
N SER A 185 13.09 -7.03 7.63
CA SER A 185 12.14 -6.63 6.60
C SER A 185 12.80 -5.81 5.49
N ASN A 186 13.78 -4.98 5.84
CA ASN A 186 14.57 -4.20 4.88
C ASN A 186 15.39 -5.06 3.93
N ARG A 187 15.95 -6.15 4.44
CA ARG A 187 16.85 -7.02 3.66
C ARG A 187 16.13 -8.09 2.87
N LEU A 188 14.91 -8.47 3.28
CA LEU A 188 14.18 -9.61 2.73
C LEU A 188 13.00 -9.07 1.94
N GLY A 189 12.68 -8.13 1.42
CA GLY A 189 11.49 -7.77 0.62
C GLY A 189 10.14 -8.37 1.09
N PHE A 190 10.12 -9.11 2.22
CA PHE A 190 8.95 -9.77 2.78
C PHE A 190 9.08 -9.99 4.29
N PHE A 191 7.95 -10.12 4.96
CA PHE A 191 7.85 -10.50 6.37
C PHE A 191 8.05 -12.02 6.54
N ARG A 192 9.01 -12.44 7.38
CA ARG A 192 9.21 -13.86 7.72
C ARG A 192 8.26 -14.25 8.85
N THR A 193 7.04 -14.62 8.50
CA THR A 193 5.94 -14.96 9.44
C THR A 193 6.38 -15.96 10.53
N LEU A 194 7.10 -17.02 10.17
CA LEU A 194 7.54 -18.04 11.15
C LEU A 194 8.58 -17.51 12.15
N SER A 195 9.57 -16.76 11.70
CA SER A 195 10.59 -16.19 12.59
C SER A 195 9.99 -15.06 13.43
N MET A 196 9.14 -14.23 12.84
CA MET A 196 8.45 -13.15 13.53
C MET A 196 7.37 -13.65 14.48
N ARG A 197 6.69 -14.77 14.17
CA ARG A 197 5.72 -15.36 15.09
C ARG A 197 6.37 -15.75 16.42
N ALA A 198 7.60 -16.27 16.41
CA ALA A 198 8.35 -16.54 17.63
C ALA A 198 8.76 -15.25 18.36
N GLU A 199 9.07 -14.18 17.63
CA GLU A 199 9.42 -12.87 18.20
C GLU A 199 8.18 -12.09 18.66
N LEU A 200 7.07 -12.16 17.89
CA LEU A 200 5.80 -11.48 18.21
C LEU A 200 4.99 -12.15 19.34
N ASN A 201 5.26 -13.42 19.65
CA ASN A 201 4.64 -14.11 20.80
C ASN A 201 5.40 -13.90 22.12
N GLN A 202 6.45 -13.08 22.13
CA GLN A 202 7.17 -12.76 23.37
C GLN A 202 6.45 -11.67 24.14
N LYS A 203 6.61 -11.67 25.47
CA LYS A 203 5.94 -10.70 26.37
C LYS A 203 6.19 -9.23 26.00
N GLU A 204 7.29 -8.93 25.31
CA GLU A 204 7.70 -7.56 24.98
C GLU A 204 7.30 -7.10 23.56
N LEU A 205 7.00 -8.03 22.64
CA LEU A 205 6.45 -7.69 21.32
C LEU A 205 5.24 -8.58 21.09
N ASN A 206 4.08 -8.11 21.50
CA ASN A 206 2.89 -8.94 21.68
C ASN A 206 1.94 -8.93 20.48
N GLY A 207 2.45 -8.81 19.25
CA GLY A 207 1.63 -8.90 18.05
C GLY A 207 1.97 -7.89 16.94
N ALA A 208 1.04 -7.72 16.01
CA ALA A 208 1.20 -6.89 14.81
C ALA A 208 1.16 -5.38 15.12
N LEU A 209 0.36 -4.96 16.10
CA LEU A 209 0.11 -3.55 16.40
C LEU A 209 1.37 -2.68 16.54
N PRO A 210 2.41 -3.07 17.31
CA PRO A 210 3.59 -2.22 17.45
C PRO A 210 4.31 -1.95 16.13
N LEU A 211 4.33 -2.91 15.20
CA LEU A 211 4.93 -2.74 13.89
C LEU A 211 4.08 -1.86 12.98
N LEU A 212 2.76 -2.02 13.02
CA LEU A 212 1.84 -1.16 12.28
C LEU A 212 1.98 0.30 12.72
N LEU A 213 2.00 0.55 14.04
CA LEU A 213 2.21 1.90 14.60
C LEU A 213 3.57 2.47 14.19
N PHE A 214 4.63 1.64 14.22
CA PHE A 214 5.96 2.03 13.76
C PHE A 214 5.93 2.54 12.33
N TYR A 215 5.36 1.79 11.39
CA TYR A 215 5.35 2.18 9.98
C TYR A 215 4.46 3.41 9.74
N ILE A 216 3.27 3.47 10.34
CA ILE A 216 2.37 4.62 10.23
C ILE A 216 3.11 5.90 10.66
N ARG A 217 3.80 5.89 11.82
CA ARG A 217 4.54 7.06 12.29
C ARG A 217 5.76 7.39 11.43
N ARG A 218 6.50 6.38 10.95
CA ARG A 218 7.67 6.57 10.09
C ARG A 218 7.31 7.11 8.71
N PHE A 219 6.12 6.82 8.21
CA PHE A 219 5.58 7.46 7.00
C PHE A 219 5.09 8.90 7.23
N GLY A 220 5.09 9.38 8.47
CA GLY A 220 4.74 10.76 8.82
C GLY A 220 3.27 10.97 9.18
N TYR A 221 2.47 9.90 9.28
CA TYR A 221 1.05 10.01 9.63
C TYR A 221 0.84 10.26 11.13
N SER A 222 -0.21 11.00 11.45
CA SER A 222 -0.77 11.13 12.81
C SER A 222 -1.87 10.10 13.02
N ILE A 223 -1.93 9.52 14.22
CA ILE A 223 -2.89 8.48 14.59
C ILE A 223 -4.05 9.13 15.34
N SER A 224 -5.29 8.92 14.87
CA SER A 224 -6.51 9.47 15.46
C SER A 224 -7.15 8.53 16.46
N SER A 225 -7.18 7.22 16.18
CA SER A 225 -7.75 6.22 17.09
C SER A 225 -7.19 4.83 16.87
N LEU A 226 -7.33 3.99 17.91
CA LEU A 226 -7.15 2.55 17.88
C LEU A 226 -8.38 1.89 18.51
N GLU A 227 -9.00 0.99 17.80
CA GLU A 227 -10.19 0.25 18.21
C GLU A 227 -9.95 -1.24 18.01
N TYR A 228 -10.46 -2.07 18.94
CA TYR A 228 -10.50 -3.53 18.79
C TYR A 228 -11.91 -3.96 18.48
N PHE A 229 -12.06 -4.97 17.62
CA PHE A 229 -13.37 -5.38 17.17
C PHE A 229 -13.47 -6.89 16.91
N ASP A 230 -14.69 -7.38 16.92
CA ASP A 230 -15.11 -8.68 16.40
C ASP A 230 -16.08 -8.45 15.23
N LEU A 231 -16.53 -9.50 14.58
CA LEU A 231 -17.55 -9.49 13.54
C LEU A 231 -18.79 -10.28 14.00
N ASP A 232 -19.97 -9.76 13.69
CA ASP A 232 -21.19 -10.55 13.83
C ASP A 232 -21.28 -11.63 12.74
N SER A 233 -22.27 -12.52 12.85
CA SER A 233 -22.49 -13.61 11.89
C SER A 233 -22.74 -13.13 10.45
N THR A 234 -23.03 -11.87 10.26
CA THR A 234 -23.23 -11.24 8.93
C THR A 234 -22.00 -10.51 8.43
N GLY A 235 -20.94 -10.39 9.23
CA GLY A 235 -19.71 -9.68 8.90
C GLY A 235 -19.77 -8.18 9.22
N ASN A 236 -20.67 -7.70 10.09
CA ASN A 236 -20.60 -6.33 10.58
C ASN A 236 -19.67 -6.22 11.78
N VAL A 237 -19.05 -5.05 11.91
CA VAL A 237 -18.10 -4.77 13.00
C VAL A 237 -18.85 -4.59 14.31
N LEU A 238 -18.38 -5.31 15.35
CA LEU A 238 -18.81 -5.17 16.74
C LEU A 238 -17.62 -4.74 17.58
N GLN A 239 -17.80 -3.76 18.46
CA GLN A 239 -16.76 -3.37 19.40
C GLN A 239 -16.41 -4.57 20.30
N SER A 240 -15.12 -4.76 20.58
CA SER A 240 -14.63 -5.88 21.39
C SER A 240 -13.46 -5.47 22.28
N ASP A 241 -13.24 -6.25 23.34
CA ASP A 241 -12.04 -6.11 24.15
C ASP A 241 -10.82 -6.69 23.43
N PRO A 242 -9.61 -6.17 23.68
CA PRO A 242 -8.39 -6.67 23.04
C PRO A 242 -8.14 -8.16 23.18
N ALA A 243 -8.61 -8.78 24.27
CA ALA A 243 -8.41 -10.20 24.55
C ALA A 243 -9.30 -11.13 23.69
N SER A 244 -10.49 -10.67 23.30
CA SER A 244 -11.48 -11.43 22.52
C SER A 244 -11.58 -10.99 21.06
N ALA A 245 -10.97 -9.86 20.70
CA ALA A 245 -11.03 -9.31 19.36
C ALA A 245 -10.37 -10.22 18.30
N ILE A 246 -10.96 -10.24 17.10
CA ILE A 246 -10.35 -10.85 15.91
C ILE A 246 -9.69 -9.81 15.00
N GLY A 247 -9.94 -8.53 15.23
CA GLY A 247 -9.37 -7.43 14.46
C GLY A 247 -9.09 -6.18 15.28
N LEU A 248 -8.22 -5.35 14.75
CA LEU A 248 -7.99 -3.99 15.24
C LEU A 248 -8.09 -3.01 14.07
N LYS A 249 -8.56 -1.79 14.36
CA LYS A 249 -8.69 -0.68 13.43
C LYS A 249 -7.82 0.47 13.92
N ILE A 250 -6.97 0.99 13.02
CA ILE A 250 -6.19 2.19 13.25
C ILE A 250 -6.69 3.26 12.27
N LYS A 251 -7.14 4.41 12.79
CA LYS A 251 -7.41 5.59 11.98
C LYS A 251 -6.23 6.53 12.04
N PHE A 252 -5.78 7.00 10.89
CA PHE A 252 -4.62 7.86 10.76
C PHE A 252 -4.76 8.81 9.57
N HIS A 253 -4.01 9.90 9.57
CA HIS A 253 -4.03 10.91 8.50
C HIS A 253 -2.68 11.61 8.38
N ASP A 254 -2.39 12.18 7.23
CA ASP A 254 -1.37 13.19 7.07
C ASP A 254 -1.93 14.58 7.47
N PHE A 255 -1.08 15.60 7.49
CA PHE A 255 -1.47 16.94 8.00
C PHE A 255 -2.64 17.59 7.22
N LYS A 256 -2.86 17.23 5.97
CA LYS A 256 -3.87 17.85 5.08
C LYS A 256 -4.75 16.83 4.34
N GLY A 257 -4.44 15.57 4.45
CA GLY A 257 -5.12 14.51 3.73
C GLY A 257 -6.36 13.96 4.44
N PRO A 258 -7.11 13.10 3.77
CA PRO A 258 -8.26 12.42 4.37
C PRO A 258 -7.83 11.46 5.48
N ILE A 259 -8.79 11.13 6.37
CA ILE A 259 -8.61 10.01 7.30
C ILE A 259 -8.51 8.72 6.49
N ARG A 260 -7.52 7.91 6.83
CA ARG A 260 -7.33 6.56 6.32
C ARG A 260 -7.59 5.56 7.43
N GLU A 261 -8.05 4.38 7.06
CA GLU A 261 -8.33 3.28 7.98
C GLU A 261 -7.48 2.05 7.62
N LEU A 262 -6.86 1.45 8.64
CA LEU A 262 -6.22 0.15 8.54
C LEU A 262 -6.93 -0.81 9.47
N ASP A 263 -7.60 -1.80 8.87
CA ASP A 263 -8.21 -2.92 9.57
C ASP A 263 -7.24 -4.11 9.48
N TYR A 264 -6.69 -4.56 10.59
CA TYR A 264 -5.88 -5.75 10.66
C TYR A 264 -6.64 -6.88 11.33
N PHE A 265 -6.70 -8.03 10.65
CA PHE A 265 -7.39 -9.23 11.14
C PHE A 265 -6.40 -10.35 11.46
N ARG A 266 -6.60 -11.01 12.57
CA ARG A 266 -6.02 -12.33 12.85
C ARG A 266 -7.00 -13.40 12.40
N PHE A 267 -6.75 -14.01 11.23
CA PHE A 267 -7.73 -14.92 10.62
C PHE A 267 -7.08 -16.01 9.78
N ASP A 268 -7.66 -17.21 9.80
CA ASP A 268 -7.26 -18.35 8.96
C ASP A 268 -8.05 -18.31 7.64
N LEU A 269 -7.34 -18.04 6.55
CA LEU A 269 -7.91 -17.95 5.20
C LEU A 269 -7.94 -19.27 4.43
N SER A 270 -7.54 -20.39 5.05
CA SER A 270 -7.71 -21.72 4.44
C SER A 270 -9.19 -22.07 4.27
N ASP A 271 -9.51 -22.96 3.35
CA ASP A 271 -10.89 -23.41 3.13
C ASP A 271 -11.48 -24.04 4.41
N ASP A 272 -10.68 -24.79 5.17
CA ASP A 272 -11.09 -25.31 6.48
C ASP A 272 -11.32 -24.19 7.51
N GLY A 273 -10.49 -23.15 7.49
CA GLY A 273 -10.64 -21.95 8.32
C GLY A 273 -11.94 -21.22 7.99
N LEU A 274 -12.17 -20.96 6.72
CA LEU A 274 -13.36 -20.27 6.22
C LEU A 274 -14.65 -21.09 6.36
N GLN A 275 -14.56 -22.42 6.37
CA GLN A 275 -15.70 -23.27 6.65
C GLN A 275 -16.12 -23.22 8.15
N ARG A 276 -15.16 -23.05 9.05
CA ARG A 276 -15.43 -22.84 10.47
C ARG A 276 -15.94 -21.44 10.79
N ASP A 277 -15.41 -20.44 10.10
CA ASP A 277 -15.72 -19.02 10.29
C ASP A 277 -15.60 -18.27 8.98
N ASP A 278 -16.74 -17.88 8.36
CA ASP A 278 -16.78 -17.15 7.10
C ASP A 278 -17.02 -15.63 7.29
N ARG A 279 -17.06 -15.14 8.53
CA ARG A 279 -17.40 -13.75 8.86
C ARG A 279 -16.52 -12.74 8.15
N LEU A 280 -15.21 -13.04 8.00
CA LEU A 280 -14.29 -12.17 7.27
C LEU A 280 -14.64 -12.10 5.76
N ILE A 281 -15.02 -13.21 5.14
CA ILE A 281 -15.45 -13.21 3.73
C ILE A 281 -16.72 -12.37 3.55
N ARG A 282 -17.66 -12.46 4.50
CA ARG A 282 -18.86 -11.62 4.51
C ARG A 282 -18.52 -10.16 4.66
N TYR A 283 -17.58 -9.83 5.54
CA TYR A 283 -17.06 -8.46 5.71
C TYR A 283 -16.42 -7.94 4.42
N VAL A 284 -15.49 -8.67 3.82
CA VAL A 284 -14.80 -8.29 2.57
C VAL A 284 -15.79 -8.16 1.41
N SER A 285 -16.82 -9.01 1.37
CA SER A 285 -17.85 -8.98 0.31
C SER A 285 -18.76 -7.74 0.37
N LYS A 286 -18.82 -7.05 1.52
CA LYS A 286 -19.55 -5.79 1.71
C LYS A 286 -18.70 -4.55 1.46
N MET A 287 -17.40 -4.72 1.27
CA MET A 287 -16.52 -3.59 0.99
C MET A 287 -16.92 -2.90 -0.32
N GLU A 288 -16.62 -1.61 -0.39
CA GLU A 288 -16.61 -0.88 -1.66
C GLU A 288 -15.68 -1.60 -2.66
N PRO A 289 -15.77 -1.31 -3.96
CA PRO A 289 -14.86 -1.90 -4.94
C PRO A 289 -13.40 -1.79 -4.47
N TYR A 290 -12.72 -2.92 -4.39
CA TYR A 290 -11.38 -3.00 -3.82
C TYR A 290 -10.37 -3.60 -4.79
N GLY A 291 -9.12 -3.19 -4.60
CA GLY A 291 -7.97 -3.86 -5.18
C GLY A 291 -7.43 -4.94 -4.25
N VAL A 292 -6.63 -5.84 -4.80
CA VAL A 292 -5.96 -6.89 -4.02
C VAL A 292 -4.46 -6.81 -4.21
N TYR A 293 -3.73 -7.00 -3.12
CA TYR A 293 -2.28 -7.14 -3.12
C TYR A 293 -1.86 -8.49 -2.58
N LEU A 294 -1.00 -9.20 -3.32
CA LEU A 294 -0.46 -10.50 -2.95
C LEU A 294 1.05 -10.51 -3.18
N LYS A 295 1.81 -10.65 -2.11
CA LYS A 295 3.27 -10.64 -2.17
C LYS A 295 3.83 -11.65 -1.18
N ALA A 296 4.78 -12.44 -1.62
CA ALA A 296 5.44 -13.46 -0.78
C ALA A 296 4.42 -14.34 0.00
N ALA A 297 3.33 -14.68 -0.66
CA ALA A 297 2.17 -15.39 -0.09
C ALA A 297 2.39 -16.90 0.05
N SER A 298 3.64 -17.36 0.12
CA SER A 298 4.04 -18.77 0.26
C SER A 298 3.40 -19.73 -0.74
N TYR A 299 2.96 -19.20 -1.89
CA TYR A 299 2.22 -19.95 -2.91
C TYR A 299 0.96 -20.64 -2.36
N LEU A 300 0.36 -20.09 -1.30
CA LEU A 300 -0.84 -20.65 -0.68
C LEU A 300 -2.00 -20.69 -1.66
N MET A 301 -2.13 -19.65 -2.48
CA MET A 301 -3.16 -19.56 -3.52
C MET A 301 -3.02 -20.61 -4.64
N HIS A 302 -1.90 -21.37 -4.69
CA HIS A 302 -1.71 -22.49 -5.62
C HIS A 302 -2.31 -23.80 -5.08
N ASN A 303 -2.68 -23.85 -3.79
CA ASN A 303 -3.25 -25.03 -3.18
C ASN A 303 -4.77 -25.04 -3.31
N SER A 304 -5.35 -26.23 -3.41
CA SER A 304 -6.81 -26.42 -3.39
C SER A 304 -7.44 -25.98 -2.08
N SER A 305 -6.71 -26.06 -0.96
CA SER A 305 -7.16 -25.63 0.36
C SER A 305 -7.29 -24.11 0.55
N PHE A 306 -7.08 -23.30 -0.51
CA PHE A 306 -7.31 -21.88 -0.53
C PHE A 306 -8.19 -21.46 -1.72
N SER A 307 -9.06 -22.38 -2.17
CA SER A 307 -9.93 -22.16 -3.32
C SER A 307 -11.00 -21.10 -3.07
N SER A 308 -11.55 -21.06 -1.86
CA SER A 308 -12.62 -20.13 -1.48
C SER A 308 -12.15 -18.68 -1.50
N ILE A 309 -11.01 -18.38 -0.87
CA ILE A 309 -10.47 -17.02 -0.89
C ILE A 309 -9.98 -16.62 -2.28
N ARG A 310 -9.37 -17.54 -3.05
CA ARG A 310 -8.98 -17.31 -4.44
C ARG A 310 -10.19 -16.97 -5.30
N GLY A 311 -11.27 -17.74 -5.19
CA GLY A 311 -12.54 -17.51 -5.89
C GLY A 311 -13.16 -16.17 -5.52
N THR A 312 -13.18 -15.80 -4.24
CA THR A 312 -13.66 -14.50 -3.77
C THR A 312 -12.89 -13.35 -4.40
N ILE A 313 -11.56 -13.44 -4.44
CA ILE A 313 -10.71 -12.41 -5.06
C ILE A 313 -11.01 -12.29 -6.55
N LEU A 314 -10.97 -13.39 -7.30
CA LEU A 314 -11.19 -13.38 -8.75
C LEU A 314 -12.59 -12.85 -9.13
N ASN A 315 -13.60 -13.10 -8.29
CA ASN A 315 -14.96 -12.65 -8.55
C ASN A 315 -15.18 -11.17 -8.18
N LYS A 316 -14.54 -10.64 -7.13
CA LYS A 316 -14.89 -9.36 -6.53
C LYS A 316 -13.88 -8.24 -6.75
N ALA A 317 -12.59 -8.57 -6.89
CA ALA A 317 -11.55 -7.55 -7.02
C ALA A 317 -11.63 -6.82 -8.37
N LEU A 318 -11.37 -5.52 -8.34
CA LEU A 318 -11.20 -4.70 -9.56
C LEU A 318 -9.85 -4.97 -10.21
N PHE A 319 -8.83 -5.18 -9.39
CA PHE A 319 -7.49 -5.52 -9.83
C PHE A 319 -6.79 -6.43 -8.81
N VAL A 320 -5.77 -7.12 -9.29
CA VAL A 320 -4.82 -7.87 -8.45
C VAL A 320 -3.40 -7.44 -8.81
N LEU A 321 -2.68 -6.89 -7.85
CA LEU A 321 -1.23 -6.66 -7.94
C LEU A 321 -0.53 -7.78 -7.16
N GLN A 322 0.35 -8.53 -7.82
CA GLN A 322 0.98 -9.68 -7.17
C GLN A 322 2.37 -10.00 -7.71
N ASP A 323 3.17 -10.72 -6.89
CA ASP A 323 4.34 -11.45 -7.37
C ASP A 323 3.96 -12.89 -7.78
N ASP A 324 4.94 -13.70 -8.19
CA ASP A 324 4.71 -15.08 -8.64
C ASP A 324 4.19 -16.03 -7.54
N SER A 325 4.20 -15.62 -6.28
CA SER A 325 3.69 -16.40 -5.15
C SER A 325 2.17 -16.22 -4.90
N GLY A 326 1.54 -15.30 -5.60
CA GLY A 326 0.11 -15.01 -5.50
C GLY A 326 -0.78 -16.05 -6.18
N ILE A 327 -1.84 -15.61 -6.85
CA ILE A 327 -2.77 -16.47 -7.60
C ILE A 327 -2.06 -16.98 -8.87
N PRO A 328 -2.11 -18.29 -9.18
CA PRO A 328 -1.51 -18.83 -10.40
C PRO A 328 -2.04 -18.14 -11.66
N LEU A 329 -1.15 -17.90 -12.63
CA LEU A 329 -1.56 -17.28 -13.90
C LEU A 329 -2.72 -18.02 -14.57
N SER A 330 -2.75 -19.34 -14.47
CA SER A 330 -3.81 -20.20 -15.06
C SER A 330 -5.18 -20.03 -14.41
N SER A 331 -5.29 -19.33 -13.27
CA SER A 331 -6.56 -19.05 -12.61
C SER A 331 -7.23 -17.76 -13.11
N PHE A 332 -6.51 -16.94 -13.86
CA PHE A 332 -7.07 -15.74 -14.49
C PHE A 332 -7.66 -16.12 -15.85
N GLU A 333 -8.97 -15.94 -15.99
CA GLU A 333 -9.67 -16.23 -17.23
C GLU A 333 -9.21 -15.29 -18.34
N GLU A 334 -8.86 -15.87 -19.48
CA GLU A 334 -8.42 -15.11 -20.67
C GLU A 334 -9.56 -14.22 -21.17
N GLY A 335 -9.24 -12.96 -21.48
CA GLY A 335 -10.24 -11.96 -21.88
C GLY A 335 -11.00 -11.28 -20.74
N ALA A 336 -11.12 -11.92 -19.56
CA ALA A 336 -11.71 -11.28 -18.38
C ALA A 336 -10.74 -10.40 -17.60
N TRP A 337 -9.44 -10.56 -17.83
CA TRP A 337 -8.38 -9.83 -17.13
C TRP A 337 -7.33 -9.31 -18.12
N GLU A 338 -7.13 -8.00 -18.12
CA GLU A 338 -5.96 -7.37 -18.73
C GLU A 338 -4.74 -7.62 -17.85
N ARG A 339 -3.57 -7.85 -18.46
CA ARG A 339 -2.34 -8.16 -17.74
C ARG A 339 -1.20 -7.27 -18.17
N GLN A 340 -0.45 -6.77 -17.19
CA GLN A 340 0.84 -6.13 -17.38
C GLN A 340 1.91 -6.81 -16.51
N LEU A 341 3.13 -6.96 -17.07
CA LEU A 341 4.23 -7.65 -16.44
C LEU A 341 5.40 -6.71 -16.21
N TRP A 342 5.99 -6.77 -15.00
CA TRP A 342 7.20 -6.02 -14.64
C TRP A 342 8.26 -6.94 -14.07
N GLY A 343 9.53 -6.59 -14.35
CA GLY A 343 10.67 -7.35 -13.88
C GLY A 343 10.89 -8.63 -14.68
N LYS A 344 11.25 -9.73 -14.00
CA LYS A 344 11.66 -10.99 -14.63
C LYS A 344 11.19 -12.18 -13.82
N TYR A 345 10.63 -13.17 -14.50
CA TYR A 345 10.34 -14.48 -13.92
C TYR A 345 11.04 -15.57 -14.73
N THR A 346 12.02 -16.25 -14.14
CA THR A 346 12.73 -17.38 -14.75
C THR A 346 12.61 -18.65 -13.92
N ARG A 347 12.47 -18.52 -12.62
CA ARG A 347 12.34 -19.62 -11.65
C ARG A 347 11.80 -19.10 -10.33
N THR A 348 11.27 -19.99 -9.54
CA THR A 348 10.97 -19.73 -8.12
C THR A 348 12.26 -19.79 -7.29
N ILE A 349 12.24 -19.25 -6.07
CA ILE A 349 13.36 -19.46 -5.13
C ILE A 349 13.48 -20.95 -4.76
N SER A 350 14.67 -21.36 -4.27
CA SER A 350 14.98 -22.77 -3.99
C SER A 350 13.99 -23.44 -3.04
N LEU A 351 13.45 -22.70 -2.07
CA LEU A 351 12.47 -23.19 -1.11
C LEU A 351 11.14 -23.63 -1.77
N PHE A 352 10.79 -23.02 -2.91
CA PHE A 352 9.54 -23.25 -3.61
C PHE A 352 9.71 -23.81 -5.03
N ARG A 353 10.76 -24.62 -5.27
CA ARG A 353 11.05 -25.19 -6.61
C ARG A 353 9.85 -25.89 -7.25
N GLY A 354 9.02 -26.60 -6.46
CA GLY A 354 7.83 -27.27 -6.93
C GLY A 354 6.66 -26.36 -7.32
N ARG A 355 6.80 -25.04 -7.15
CA ARG A 355 5.77 -24.04 -7.48
C ARG A 355 6.07 -23.27 -8.77
N TYR A 356 7.01 -23.76 -9.57
CA TYR A 356 7.32 -23.16 -10.86
C TYR A 356 6.11 -23.18 -11.82
N GLN A 357 5.86 -22.06 -12.47
CA GLN A 357 4.77 -21.86 -13.41
C GLN A 357 5.33 -21.71 -14.83
N SER A 358 5.23 -22.76 -15.65
CA SER A 358 5.72 -22.73 -17.05
C SER A 358 4.96 -21.72 -17.90
N SER A 359 3.65 -21.59 -17.70
CA SER A 359 2.81 -20.59 -18.37
C SER A 359 3.26 -19.15 -18.05
N LEU A 360 3.60 -18.87 -16.79
CA LEU A 360 4.11 -17.58 -16.38
C LEU A 360 5.48 -17.29 -16.98
N ALA A 361 6.38 -18.28 -16.98
CA ALA A 361 7.70 -18.14 -17.62
C ALA A 361 7.57 -17.88 -19.12
N SER A 362 6.66 -18.56 -19.81
CA SER A 362 6.34 -18.31 -21.22
C SER A 362 5.80 -16.89 -21.43
N ALA A 363 4.90 -16.42 -20.56
CA ALA A 363 4.36 -15.08 -20.64
C ALA A 363 5.44 -13.98 -20.51
N TYR A 364 6.39 -14.16 -19.57
CA TYR A 364 7.54 -13.25 -19.41
C TYR A 364 8.56 -13.34 -20.56
N LYS A 365 8.64 -14.47 -21.26
CA LYS A 365 9.55 -14.65 -22.40
C LYS A 365 8.98 -14.09 -23.71
N GLN A 366 7.68 -14.22 -23.91
CA GLN A 366 6.99 -13.88 -25.15
C GLN A 366 6.37 -12.49 -25.15
N GLY A 367 5.94 -12.01 -23.98
CA GLY A 367 5.29 -10.72 -23.83
C GLY A 367 6.26 -9.58 -23.47
N PRO A 368 5.84 -8.33 -23.66
CA PRO A 368 6.60 -7.20 -23.17
C PRO A 368 6.60 -7.21 -21.64
N SER A 369 7.77 -7.34 -21.02
CA SER A 369 7.94 -7.06 -19.59
C SER A 369 8.65 -5.73 -19.41
N LEU A 370 8.11 -4.87 -18.54
CA LEU A 370 8.67 -3.58 -18.23
C LEU A 370 9.70 -3.69 -17.08
N PRO A 371 10.70 -2.80 -17.01
CA PRO A 371 11.67 -2.84 -15.94
C PRO A 371 11.03 -2.56 -14.58
N LEU A 372 11.50 -3.28 -13.54
CA LEU A 372 11.17 -3.04 -12.15
C LEU A 372 12.42 -2.54 -11.43
N ASN A 373 12.38 -1.32 -10.90
CA ASN A 373 13.53 -0.65 -10.30
C ASN A 373 13.64 -0.79 -8.77
N PHE A 374 12.86 -1.69 -8.18
CA PHE A 374 12.91 -2.06 -6.77
C PHE A 374 12.77 -3.58 -6.60
N TYR A 375 13.25 -4.10 -5.47
CA TYR A 375 13.07 -5.51 -5.15
C TYR A 375 11.83 -5.70 -4.25
N ILE A 376 11.11 -6.82 -4.49
CA ILE A 376 9.89 -7.17 -3.77
C ILE A 376 9.68 -8.68 -3.79
N GLY A 377 8.83 -9.18 -2.89
CA GLY A 377 8.58 -10.61 -2.79
C GLY A 377 9.77 -11.36 -2.21
N TYR A 378 9.97 -12.60 -2.64
CA TYR A 378 11.03 -13.46 -2.14
C TYR A 378 12.42 -13.13 -2.69
N ASN A 379 12.52 -12.38 -3.75
CA ASN A 379 13.80 -12.02 -4.35
C ASN A 379 14.38 -10.77 -3.71
N ILE A 380 15.68 -10.77 -3.50
CA ILE A 380 16.43 -9.66 -2.87
C ILE A 380 17.12 -8.76 -3.89
N SER A 381 16.96 -9.04 -5.18
CA SER A 381 17.50 -8.26 -6.29
C SER A 381 16.38 -7.83 -7.23
N HIS A 382 16.30 -6.54 -7.55
CA HIS A 382 15.35 -6.03 -8.53
C HIS A 382 15.47 -6.70 -9.92
N LYS A 383 16.66 -7.22 -10.26
CA LYS A 383 16.92 -7.92 -11.53
C LYS A 383 16.23 -9.30 -11.61
N GLU A 384 15.80 -9.85 -10.50
CA GLU A 384 15.19 -11.19 -10.37
C GLU A 384 13.76 -11.12 -9.82
N CYS A 385 13.28 -9.92 -9.47
CA CYS A 385 11.92 -9.71 -8.99
C CYS A 385 10.92 -9.67 -10.16
N ASN A 386 9.73 -10.05 -9.85
CA ASN A 386 8.59 -9.95 -10.76
C ASN A 386 7.40 -9.30 -10.06
N MET A 387 6.59 -8.62 -10.85
CA MET A 387 5.32 -8.04 -10.44
C MET A 387 4.34 -8.16 -11.60
N MET A 388 3.12 -8.56 -11.29
CA MET A 388 2.03 -8.70 -12.25
C MET A 388 0.87 -7.83 -11.81
N TRP A 389 0.39 -7.00 -12.70
CA TRP A 389 -0.83 -6.24 -12.53
C TRP A 389 -1.92 -6.87 -13.39
N PHE A 390 -2.97 -7.36 -12.76
CA PHE A 390 -4.17 -7.83 -13.42
C PHE A 390 -5.30 -6.85 -13.15
N ARG A 391 -5.92 -6.34 -14.19
CA ARG A 391 -7.08 -5.47 -14.11
C ARG A 391 -8.28 -6.19 -14.73
N LYS A 392 -9.42 -6.14 -14.09
CA LYS A 392 -10.65 -6.73 -14.62
C LYS A 392 -11.07 -5.97 -15.88
N SER A 393 -11.32 -6.66 -16.96
CA SER A 393 -11.81 -6.05 -18.20
C SER A 393 -13.21 -5.50 -17.98
N ILE A 394 -13.42 -4.23 -18.30
CA ILE A 394 -14.75 -3.63 -18.24
C ILE A 394 -15.50 -4.15 -19.48
N SER A 395 -16.42 -5.08 -19.30
CA SER A 395 -17.36 -5.45 -20.36
C SER A 395 -18.24 -4.23 -20.66
N ILE A 396 -17.97 -3.54 -21.75
CA ILE A 396 -18.88 -2.53 -22.29
C ILE A 396 -20.09 -3.33 -22.79
N ASN A 397 -21.12 -3.46 -21.95
CA ASN A 397 -22.43 -3.93 -22.40
C ASN A 397 -22.98 -2.88 -23.39
N THR A 398 -22.65 -3.05 -24.66
CA THR A 398 -23.32 -2.37 -25.74
C THR A 398 -24.73 -2.98 -25.81
N THR A 399 -25.65 -2.39 -25.03
CA THR A 399 -27.08 -2.65 -25.22
C THR A 399 -27.40 -2.10 -26.60
N GLN A 400 -27.33 -2.96 -27.62
CA GLN A 400 -27.98 -2.68 -28.91
C GLN A 400 -29.48 -2.57 -28.62
N SER A 401 -29.97 -1.36 -28.50
CA SER A 401 -31.39 -1.09 -28.63
C SER A 401 -31.81 -1.45 -30.07
N ASN A 402 -32.29 -2.67 -30.23
CA ASN A 402 -33.01 -3.06 -31.42
C ASN A 402 -34.29 -2.21 -31.52
N ASN A 403 -34.18 -1.05 -32.14
CA ASN A 403 -35.31 -0.37 -32.75
C ASN A 403 -35.77 -1.18 -33.98
N GLN A 404 -36.52 -2.24 -33.74
CA GLN A 404 -37.38 -2.78 -34.82
C GLN A 404 -38.61 -1.82 -34.91
N GLY A 405 -38.51 -0.90 -35.85
CA GLY A 405 -39.63 -0.16 -36.31
C GLY A 405 -40.70 -1.10 -36.91
N ALA A 406 -41.80 -1.22 -36.24
CA ALA A 406 -43.01 -1.79 -36.80
C ALA A 406 -43.59 -0.78 -37.81
N ASN A 407 -43.27 -0.98 -39.10
CA ASN A 407 -44.13 -0.51 -40.18
C ASN A 407 -45.23 -1.55 -40.32
N GLN A 408 -46.46 -1.16 -39.99
CA GLN A 408 -47.64 -1.78 -40.57
C GLN A 408 -48.58 -0.67 -41.04
N SER A 409 -48.82 -0.79 -42.30
CA SER A 409 -49.82 -0.19 -43.15
C SER A 409 -51.20 -0.04 -42.54
#